data_079d57c2d9a5d67599192dc9c2b3448d
#
_entry.id   079d57c2d9a5d67599192dc9c2b3448d
#
_cell.length_a   1.000
_cell.length_b   1.000
_cell.length_c   1.000
_cell.angle_alpha   90.00
_cell.angle_beta   90.00
_cell.angle_gamma   90.00
#
_symmetry.space_group_name_H-M   'P 1'
#
loop_
_entity.id
_entity.type
_entity.pdbx_description
1 polymer ?
#
loop_
_entity_poly.entity_id
_entity_poly.type
_entity_poly.pdbx_seq_one_letter_code
_entity_poly.pdbx_strand_id
1 'polypeptide(L)'
;MTAGGWMYIGPQGIVHGTFNTLLNAGRLKLGIPNDQNLAGRLFVSAGLGGMSGAQGKAAEIAGAASIIAEVDDSRIETRYTQGWVSHRTDSLEEATKIALDHQKEGKPCAVAYCGNIVDLLEYLYNNNVHVDLMSDQTSCHVPYDGGYCPQGLTFEQRTEMLDKDPDGFRVLVDKTLQHHYEMICKFHERGTYFFDYGNSFLKAVYDSGVKSICKNGENDLDGFIFPSYVEDILGPCLFDFGYGPFRWCCLSRNPEDLHKTDVAAAEYIKAHNRRYQDYDNYVWVRDAEKNKLVVGTQCRILYQDAMGRMNLALKFNEMVRNGEI
;
A
#
# COMPACT_ATOMS: atom_id res chain seq x y z
N MET A 1 -10.78 -10.32 -6.28
CA MET A 1 -11.63 -9.29 -6.95
C MET A 1 -11.65 -9.61 -8.44
N THR A 2 -12.76 -9.40 -9.08
CA THR A 2 -12.91 -9.62 -10.51
C THR A 2 -12.47 -8.39 -11.32
N ALA A 3 -12.13 -8.58 -12.60
CA ALA A 3 -11.84 -7.50 -13.53
C ALA A 3 -13.01 -6.47 -13.61
N GLY A 4 -14.26 -6.92 -13.47
CA GLY A 4 -15.43 -6.05 -13.37
C GLY A 4 -15.39 -5.11 -12.17
N GLY A 5 -14.98 -5.59 -11.00
CA GLY A 5 -14.79 -4.72 -9.82
C GLY A 5 -13.73 -3.64 -10.04
N TRP A 6 -12.64 -3.97 -10.70
CA TRP A 6 -11.61 -3.01 -11.09
C TRP A 6 -12.12 -1.96 -12.07
N MET A 7 -12.82 -2.40 -13.11
CA MET A 7 -13.34 -1.51 -14.17
C MET A 7 -14.33 -0.47 -13.63
N TYR A 8 -15.22 -0.86 -12.70
CA TYR A 8 -16.29 0.02 -12.21
C TYR A 8 -15.87 0.86 -11.00
N ILE A 9 -15.05 0.33 -10.10
CA ILE A 9 -14.66 0.99 -8.85
C ILE A 9 -13.29 1.63 -9.01
N GLY A 10 -12.47 1.12 -9.94
CA GLY A 10 -11.08 1.51 -10.09
C GLY A 10 -10.23 1.04 -8.91
N PRO A 11 -9.10 1.68 -8.66
CA PRO A 11 -8.15 1.27 -7.64
C PRO A 11 -8.50 1.66 -6.20
N GLN A 12 -9.70 2.21 -5.93
CA GLN A 12 -10.11 2.64 -4.60
C GLN A 12 -9.96 1.55 -3.54
N GLY A 13 -10.31 0.28 -3.89
CA GLY A 13 -10.24 -0.85 -2.96
C GLY A 13 -8.80 -1.15 -2.53
N ILE A 14 -7.84 -0.98 -3.43
CA ILE A 14 -6.43 -1.18 -3.13
C ILE A 14 -5.90 -0.04 -2.26
N VAL A 15 -6.25 1.20 -2.56
CA VAL A 15 -5.91 2.36 -1.73
C VAL A 15 -6.48 2.19 -0.32
N HIS A 16 -7.76 1.78 -0.20
CA HIS A 16 -8.40 1.55 1.09
C HIS A 16 -7.76 0.42 1.89
N GLY A 17 -7.44 -0.71 1.23
CA GLY A 17 -6.73 -1.82 1.85
C GLY A 17 -5.36 -1.40 2.37
N THR A 18 -4.57 -0.69 1.56
CA THR A 18 -3.24 -0.19 1.95
C THR A 18 -3.33 0.88 3.05
N PHE A 19 -4.30 1.81 2.95
CA PHE A 19 -4.57 2.79 3.99
C PHE A 19 -4.85 2.12 5.35
N ASN A 20 -5.77 1.15 5.39
CA ASN A 20 -6.06 0.41 6.62
C ASN A 20 -4.85 -0.37 7.13
N THR A 21 -4.08 -0.99 6.24
CA THR A 21 -2.87 -1.72 6.61
C THR A 21 -1.86 -0.81 7.28
N LEU A 22 -1.52 0.32 6.66
CA LEU A 22 -0.53 1.26 7.21
C LEU A 22 -0.98 1.85 8.53
N LEU A 23 -2.22 2.32 8.62
CA LEU A 23 -2.74 2.96 9.82
C LEU A 23 -2.79 1.98 11.00
N ASN A 24 -3.24 0.74 10.76
CA ASN A 24 -3.29 -0.28 11.79
C ASN A 24 -1.90 -0.84 12.14
N ALA A 25 -0.96 -0.93 11.19
CA ALA A 25 0.44 -1.23 11.49
C ALA A 25 1.03 -0.21 12.47
N GLY A 26 0.79 1.08 12.24
CA GLY A 26 1.22 2.14 13.15
C GLY A 26 0.62 2.00 14.56
N ARG A 27 -0.67 1.69 14.66
CA ARG A 27 -1.34 1.47 15.96
C ARG A 27 -0.75 0.27 16.70
N LEU A 28 -0.59 -0.85 16.01
CA LEU A 28 -0.13 -2.11 16.60
C LEU A 28 1.35 -2.10 16.97
N LYS A 29 2.18 -1.50 16.13
CA LYS A 29 3.65 -1.65 16.22
C LYS A 29 4.37 -0.39 16.68
N LEU A 30 3.81 0.78 16.42
CA LEU A 30 4.40 2.07 16.82
C LEU A 30 3.66 2.72 18.00
N GLY A 31 2.62 2.07 18.53
CA GLY A 31 1.85 2.57 19.66
C GLY A 31 1.07 3.86 19.38
N ILE A 32 0.70 4.12 18.13
CA ILE A 32 -0.09 5.29 17.75
C ILE A 32 -1.50 5.17 18.32
N PRO A 33 -2.02 6.18 19.02
CA PRO A 33 -3.40 6.18 19.51
C PRO A 33 -4.45 6.01 18.39
N ASN A 34 -5.58 5.41 18.73
CA ASN A 34 -6.64 5.09 17.76
C ASN A 34 -7.30 6.31 17.09
N ASP A 35 -7.19 7.48 17.69
CA ASP A 35 -7.70 8.77 17.20
C ASP A 35 -6.65 9.58 16.43
N GLN A 36 -5.45 9.04 16.27
CA GLN A 36 -4.34 9.67 15.55
C GLN A 36 -4.01 8.92 14.25
N ASN A 37 -3.28 9.62 13.37
CA ASN A 37 -2.77 9.12 12.10
C ASN A 37 -1.24 8.94 12.14
N LEU A 38 -0.63 8.67 10.99
CA LEU A 38 0.81 8.44 10.85
C LEU A 38 1.66 9.74 10.69
N ALA A 39 1.16 10.89 11.15
CA ALA A 39 1.93 12.13 11.09
C ALA A 39 3.28 11.97 11.80
N GLY A 40 4.36 12.41 11.14
CA GLY A 40 5.72 12.25 11.65
C GLY A 40 6.32 10.85 11.51
N ARG A 41 5.67 9.93 10.77
CA ARG A 41 6.19 8.60 10.49
C ARG A 41 6.65 8.46 9.04
N LEU A 42 7.71 7.66 8.84
CA LEU A 42 8.26 7.35 7.51
C LEU A 42 7.93 5.92 7.11
N PHE A 43 7.29 5.78 5.94
CA PHE A 43 7.05 4.51 5.28
C PHE A 43 7.93 4.36 4.04
N VAL A 44 8.61 3.22 3.88
CA VAL A 44 9.44 2.91 2.71
C VAL A 44 8.96 1.62 2.08
N SER A 45 8.83 1.61 0.75
CA SER A 45 8.41 0.43 -0.01
C SER A 45 8.87 0.51 -1.46
N ALA A 46 8.53 -0.51 -2.26
CA ALA A 46 8.81 -0.54 -3.69
C ALA A 46 7.58 -0.92 -4.50
N GLY A 47 7.58 -0.46 -5.76
CA GLY A 47 6.55 -0.73 -6.75
C GLY A 47 5.50 0.37 -6.88
N LEU A 48 5.28 0.83 -8.12
CA LEU A 48 4.23 1.77 -8.51
C LEU A 48 3.39 1.27 -9.70
N GLY A 49 3.36 -0.06 -9.87
CA GLY A 49 2.57 -0.74 -10.89
C GLY A 49 1.07 -0.68 -10.67
N GLY A 50 0.33 -1.68 -11.20
CA GLY A 50 -1.13 -1.72 -11.11
C GLY A 50 -1.66 -1.77 -9.69
N MET A 51 -1.19 -2.73 -8.89
CA MET A 51 -1.58 -2.89 -7.48
C MET A 51 -0.77 -1.99 -6.56
N SER A 52 0.54 -2.02 -6.70
CA SER A 52 1.48 -1.28 -5.85
C SER A 52 1.41 0.24 -6.01
N GLY A 53 0.88 0.74 -7.11
CA GLY A 53 0.72 2.18 -7.35
C GLY A 53 -0.17 2.90 -6.33
N ALA A 54 -0.97 2.16 -5.56
CA ALA A 54 -1.80 2.70 -4.50
C ALA A 54 -1.03 3.13 -3.24
N GLN A 55 0.22 2.67 -3.06
CA GLN A 55 0.98 2.82 -1.82
C GLN A 55 1.20 4.28 -1.42
N GLY A 56 1.69 5.11 -2.36
CA GLY A 56 1.94 6.52 -2.08
C GLY A 56 0.68 7.25 -1.64
N LYS A 57 -0.42 7.08 -2.39
CA LYS A 57 -1.72 7.69 -2.05
C LYS A 57 -2.25 7.23 -0.71
N ALA A 58 -2.16 5.94 -0.43
CA ALA A 58 -2.60 5.37 0.84
C ALA A 58 -1.78 5.90 2.03
N ALA A 59 -0.46 6.03 1.87
CA ALA A 59 0.42 6.59 2.88
C ALA A 59 0.09 8.07 3.18
N GLU A 60 -0.16 8.88 2.15
CA GLU A 60 -0.59 10.27 2.33
C GLU A 60 -1.93 10.37 3.07
N ILE A 61 -2.93 9.56 2.70
CA ILE A 61 -4.24 9.55 3.38
C ILE A 61 -4.07 9.10 4.85
N ALA A 62 -3.18 8.16 5.10
CA ALA A 62 -2.84 7.72 6.46
C ALA A 62 -2.02 8.75 7.26
N GLY A 63 -1.55 9.82 6.62
CA GLY A 63 -0.79 10.90 7.26
C GLY A 63 0.74 10.70 7.27
N ALA A 64 1.26 9.66 6.64
CA ALA A 64 2.69 9.35 6.60
C ALA A 64 3.45 10.15 5.53
N ALA A 65 4.73 10.39 5.78
CA ALA A 65 5.70 10.62 4.73
C ALA A 65 6.14 9.27 4.17
N SER A 66 6.33 9.16 2.84
CA SER A 66 6.74 7.90 2.23
C SER A 66 7.73 8.08 1.08
N ILE A 67 8.59 7.06 0.88
CA ILE A 67 9.46 6.93 -0.29
C ILE A 67 9.14 5.58 -0.93
N ILE A 68 8.73 5.60 -2.20
CA ILE A 68 8.40 4.40 -2.95
C ILE A 68 9.36 4.29 -4.15
N ALA A 69 10.20 3.25 -4.14
CA ALA A 69 11.11 2.97 -5.24
C ALA A 69 10.36 2.32 -6.43
N GLU A 70 10.64 2.77 -7.62
CA GLU A 70 10.16 2.17 -8.88
C GLU A 70 11.24 2.35 -9.96
N VAL A 71 11.53 1.30 -10.69
CA VAL A 71 12.57 1.32 -11.75
C VAL A 71 12.05 1.77 -13.11
N ASP A 72 10.73 1.72 -13.29
CA ASP A 72 10.05 2.11 -14.54
C ASP A 72 9.50 3.53 -14.42
N ASP A 73 10.20 4.51 -15.01
CA ASP A 73 9.80 5.92 -14.96
C ASP A 73 8.41 6.17 -15.56
N SER A 74 7.97 5.36 -16.49
CA SER A 74 6.63 5.49 -17.09
C SER A 74 5.51 5.25 -16.07
N ARG A 75 5.74 4.37 -15.10
CA ARG A 75 4.84 4.12 -13.97
C ARG A 75 4.85 5.28 -13.00
N ILE A 76 6.03 5.82 -12.71
CA ILE A 76 6.18 7.03 -11.87
C ILE A 76 5.41 8.19 -12.48
N GLU A 77 5.61 8.47 -13.78
CA GLU A 77 4.90 9.53 -14.52
C GLU A 77 3.38 9.34 -14.41
N THR A 78 2.90 8.11 -14.61
CA THR A 78 1.49 7.79 -14.50
C THR A 78 0.94 8.12 -13.10
N ARG A 79 1.63 7.72 -12.02
CA ARG A 79 1.17 7.97 -10.65
C ARG A 79 1.29 9.43 -10.25
N TYR A 80 2.32 10.12 -10.71
CA TYR A 80 2.48 11.55 -10.50
C TYR A 80 1.37 12.36 -11.17
N THR A 81 1.09 12.08 -12.43
CA THR A 81 0.00 12.74 -13.19
C THR A 81 -1.39 12.46 -12.57
N GLN A 82 -1.60 11.27 -12.02
CA GLN A 82 -2.82 10.92 -11.29
C GLN A 82 -2.92 11.59 -9.91
N GLY A 83 -1.85 12.22 -9.42
CA GLY A 83 -1.77 12.77 -8.06
C GLY A 83 -1.75 11.69 -6.98
N TRP A 84 -1.14 10.54 -7.29
CA TRP A 84 -1.00 9.40 -6.36
C TRP A 84 0.36 9.36 -5.69
N VAL A 85 1.32 10.07 -6.23
CA VAL A 85 2.55 10.49 -5.58
C VAL A 85 2.66 12.01 -5.75
N SER A 86 3.16 12.69 -4.74
CA SER A 86 3.25 14.16 -4.70
C SER A 86 4.58 14.69 -5.21
N HIS A 87 5.62 13.86 -5.16
CA HIS A 87 6.96 14.20 -5.60
C HIS A 87 7.56 13.04 -6.40
N ARG A 88 8.50 13.36 -7.30
CA ARG A 88 9.29 12.37 -8.04
C ARG A 88 10.72 12.86 -8.24
N THR A 89 11.69 11.96 -8.15
CA THR A 89 13.11 12.25 -8.39
C THR A 89 13.89 10.96 -8.64
N ASP A 90 15.02 11.04 -9.29
CA ASP A 90 16.02 9.97 -9.45
C ASP A 90 17.19 10.10 -8.46
N SER A 91 17.18 11.14 -7.62
CA SER A 91 18.19 11.39 -6.60
C SER A 91 17.80 10.80 -5.25
N LEU A 92 18.62 9.89 -4.73
CA LEU A 92 18.47 9.32 -3.37
C LEU A 92 18.50 10.40 -2.29
N GLU A 93 19.40 11.38 -2.45
CA GLU A 93 19.55 12.50 -1.52
C GLU A 93 18.28 13.37 -1.51
N GLU A 94 17.79 13.74 -2.69
CA GLU A 94 16.59 14.56 -2.83
C GLU A 94 15.34 13.84 -2.33
N ALA A 95 15.14 12.57 -2.71
CA ALA A 95 14.01 11.77 -2.23
C ALA A 95 13.99 11.69 -0.70
N THR A 96 15.15 11.42 -0.10
CA THR A 96 15.31 11.32 1.35
C THR A 96 15.04 12.67 2.02
N LYS A 97 15.63 13.74 1.49
CA LYS A 97 15.45 15.09 2.03
C LYS A 97 13.98 15.52 2.03
N ILE A 98 13.26 15.35 0.91
CA ILE A 98 11.84 15.71 0.82
C ILE A 98 11.04 14.93 1.86
N ALA A 99 11.22 13.61 1.94
CA ALA A 99 10.46 12.79 2.87
C ALA A 99 10.75 13.14 4.34
N LEU A 100 12.01 13.38 4.70
CA LEU A 100 12.38 13.74 6.08
C LEU A 100 11.92 15.15 6.47
N ASP A 101 11.95 16.11 5.55
CA ASP A 101 11.42 17.46 5.81
C ASP A 101 9.91 17.40 6.11
N HIS A 102 9.14 16.65 5.31
CA HIS A 102 7.72 16.43 5.55
C HIS A 102 7.44 15.65 6.84
N GLN A 103 8.21 14.56 7.08
CA GLN A 103 8.10 13.78 8.32
C GLN A 103 8.29 14.67 9.54
N LYS A 104 9.34 15.52 9.55
CA LYS A 104 9.65 16.44 10.65
C LYS A 104 8.55 17.47 10.91
N GLU A 105 7.88 17.93 9.85
CA GLU A 105 6.75 18.85 9.94
C GLU A 105 5.41 18.14 10.28
N GLY A 106 5.41 16.81 10.35
CA GLY A 106 4.18 16.02 10.53
C GLY A 106 3.22 16.12 9.34
N LYS A 107 3.72 16.43 8.15
CA LYS A 107 2.95 16.55 6.92
C LYS A 107 3.09 15.30 6.06
N PRO A 108 1.99 14.79 5.48
CA PRO A 108 2.10 13.65 4.58
C PRO A 108 2.75 14.03 3.25
N CYS A 109 3.49 13.10 2.66
CA CYS A 109 3.94 13.16 1.28
C CYS A 109 4.20 11.76 0.74
N ALA A 110 4.16 11.62 -0.58
CA ALA A 110 4.59 10.42 -1.28
C ALA A 110 5.64 10.79 -2.32
N VAL A 111 6.87 10.34 -2.09
CA VAL A 111 8.00 10.55 -3.00
C VAL A 111 8.22 9.29 -3.81
N ALA A 112 8.06 9.37 -5.13
CA ALA A 112 8.50 8.32 -6.06
C ALA A 112 10.00 8.49 -6.34
N TYR A 113 10.78 7.51 -5.96
CA TYR A 113 12.20 7.43 -6.31
C TYR A 113 12.38 6.55 -7.55
N CYS A 114 12.91 7.13 -8.64
CA CYS A 114 13.22 6.38 -9.86
C CYS A 114 14.54 5.62 -9.68
N GLY A 115 14.46 4.35 -9.26
CA GLY A 115 15.64 3.53 -9.03
C GLY A 115 15.33 2.25 -8.27
N ASN A 116 16.39 1.50 -7.97
CA ASN A 116 16.30 0.22 -7.29
C ASN A 116 16.03 0.40 -5.80
N ILE A 117 15.15 -0.43 -5.24
CA ILE A 117 14.83 -0.40 -3.81
C ILE A 117 16.06 -0.71 -2.94
N VAL A 118 16.94 -1.60 -3.38
CA VAL A 118 18.13 -1.97 -2.59
C VAL A 118 19.08 -0.79 -2.48
N ASP A 119 19.26 0.00 -3.56
CA ASP A 119 20.07 1.22 -3.53
C ASP A 119 19.48 2.25 -2.54
N LEU A 120 18.15 2.39 -2.54
CA LEU A 120 17.45 3.25 -1.58
C LEU A 120 17.68 2.78 -0.13
N LEU A 121 17.52 1.49 0.14
CA LEU A 121 17.72 0.95 1.48
C LEU A 121 19.18 1.10 1.95
N GLU A 122 20.17 0.84 1.10
CA GLU A 122 21.59 1.07 1.41
C GLU A 122 21.86 2.54 1.74
N TYR A 123 21.31 3.46 0.91
CA TYR A 123 21.49 4.88 1.14
C TYR A 123 20.90 5.32 2.48
N LEU A 124 19.65 4.95 2.77
CA LEU A 124 18.97 5.27 4.03
C LEU A 124 19.72 4.67 5.24
N TYR A 125 20.17 3.43 5.13
CA TYR A 125 20.90 2.75 6.20
C TYR A 125 22.24 3.43 6.50
N ASN A 126 23.03 3.76 5.47
CA ASN A 126 24.35 4.38 5.60
C ASN A 126 24.26 5.81 6.11
N ASN A 127 23.17 6.51 5.86
CA ASN A 127 22.89 7.85 6.39
C ASN A 127 22.14 7.85 7.73
N ASN A 128 22.02 6.69 8.40
CA ASN A 128 21.34 6.52 9.67
C ASN A 128 19.89 7.05 9.69
N VAL A 129 19.18 6.95 8.58
CA VAL A 129 17.77 7.33 8.50
C VAL A 129 16.94 6.27 9.21
N HIS A 130 16.10 6.70 10.17
CA HIS A 130 15.14 5.81 10.80
C HIS A 130 13.90 5.67 9.91
N VAL A 131 13.52 4.43 9.65
CA VAL A 131 12.29 4.06 8.92
C VAL A 131 11.33 3.41 9.92
N ASP A 132 10.12 3.92 10.04
CA ASP A 132 9.13 3.39 10.99
C ASP A 132 8.46 2.11 10.46
N LEU A 133 7.95 2.17 9.23
CA LEU A 133 7.26 1.06 8.55
C LEU A 133 7.92 0.76 7.21
N MET A 134 8.03 -0.52 6.89
CA MET A 134 8.60 -0.98 5.62
C MET A 134 7.79 -2.12 5.03
N SER A 135 7.68 -2.15 3.70
CA SER A 135 7.09 -3.25 2.96
C SER A 135 7.72 -3.36 1.57
N ASP A 136 7.29 -4.34 0.79
CA ASP A 136 7.64 -4.46 -0.62
C ASP A 136 6.42 -4.91 -1.43
N GLN A 137 6.16 -4.27 -2.57
CA GLN A 137 5.08 -4.62 -3.49
C GLN A 137 5.58 -4.80 -4.94
N THR A 138 6.86 -5.16 -5.11
CA THR A 138 7.36 -5.64 -6.41
C THR A 138 6.67 -6.95 -6.81
N SER A 139 6.66 -7.28 -8.11
CA SER A 139 5.94 -8.46 -8.61
C SER A 139 6.74 -9.75 -8.38
N CYS A 140 7.01 -10.10 -7.12
CA CYS A 140 7.83 -11.25 -6.75
C CYS A 140 7.15 -12.62 -6.95
N HIS A 141 5.91 -12.68 -7.44
CA HIS A 141 5.29 -13.92 -7.94
C HIS A 141 5.80 -14.33 -9.32
N VAL A 142 6.47 -13.43 -10.06
CA VAL A 142 7.15 -13.69 -11.33
C VAL A 142 8.51 -12.99 -11.39
N PRO A 143 9.40 -13.22 -10.39
CA PRO A 143 10.62 -12.42 -10.26
C PRO A 143 11.58 -12.62 -11.44
N TYR A 144 11.63 -13.83 -11.98
CA TYR A 144 12.53 -14.21 -13.06
C TYR A 144 11.99 -13.90 -14.46
N ASP A 145 10.72 -13.53 -14.57
CA ASP A 145 10.06 -13.10 -15.81
C ASP A 145 9.94 -11.56 -15.88
N GLY A 146 10.85 -10.87 -15.22
CA GLY A 146 10.92 -9.41 -15.19
C GLY A 146 10.05 -8.72 -14.15
N GLY A 147 9.47 -9.46 -13.21
CA GLY A 147 8.71 -8.89 -12.10
C GLY A 147 9.60 -8.22 -11.04
N TYR A 148 10.90 -8.58 -10.99
CA TYR A 148 11.89 -8.00 -10.09
C TYR A 148 13.08 -7.47 -10.90
N CYS A 149 13.56 -6.28 -10.59
CA CYS A 149 14.72 -5.69 -11.26
C CYS A 149 15.99 -5.88 -10.41
N PRO A 150 17.03 -6.57 -10.94
CA PRO A 150 18.29 -6.70 -10.24
C PRO A 150 18.95 -5.36 -9.95
N GLN A 151 19.63 -5.25 -8.81
CA GLN A 151 20.43 -4.09 -8.48
C GLN A 151 21.54 -3.88 -9.52
N GLY A 152 21.81 -2.62 -9.85
CA GLY A 152 22.82 -2.24 -10.83
C GLY A 152 22.35 -2.27 -12.29
N LEU A 153 21.10 -2.65 -12.56
CA LEU A 153 20.51 -2.58 -13.91
C LEU A 153 19.44 -1.48 -13.97
N THR A 154 19.42 -0.73 -15.10
CA THR A 154 18.26 0.09 -15.43
C THR A 154 17.10 -0.79 -15.89
N PHE A 155 15.90 -0.20 -16.00
CA PHE A 155 14.72 -0.90 -16.51
C PHE A 155 14.93 -1.46 -17.93
N GLU A 156 15.61 -0.70 -18.80
CA GLU A 156 15.94 -1.11 -20.16
C GLU A 156 16.98 -2.24 -20.18
N GLN A 157 18.05 -2.10 -19.40
CA GLN A 157 19.11 -3.13 -19.28
C GLN A 157 18.53 -4.44 -18.72
N ARG A 158 17.63 -4.35 -17.72
CA ARG A 158 16.90 -5.50 -17.19
C ARG A 158 16.11 -6.20 -18.28
N THR A 159 15.39 -5.45 -19.11
CA THR A 159 14.56 -5.99 -20.19
C THR A 159 15.42 -6.65 -21.28
N GLU A 160 16.51 -5.99 -21.66
CA GLU A 160 17.47 -6.54 -22.63
C GLU A 160 18.14 -7.82 -22.13
N MET A 161 18.57 -7.84 -20.86
CA MET A 161 19.21 -9.01 -20.27
C MET A 161 18.25 -10.20 -20.15
N LEU A 162 17.00 -9.94 -19.75
CA LEU A 162 15.96 -10.98 -19.68
C LEU A 162 15.74 -11.68 -21.05
N ASP A 163 15.80 -10.91 -22.14
CA ASP A 163 15.65 -11.45 -23.51
C ASP A 163 16.90 -12.22 -23.99
N LYS A 164 18.11 -11.69 -23.71
CA LYS A 164 19.38 -12.20 -24.26
C LYS A 164 20.06 -13.23 -23.39
N ASP A 165 19.96 -13.14 -22.08
CA ASP A 165 20.62 -14.00 -21.09
C ASP A 165 19.72 -14.26 -19.87
N PRO A 166 18.63 -15.02 -20.02
CA PRO A 166 17.70 -15.29 -18.93
C PRO A 166 18.34 -16.04 -17.75
N ASP A 167 19.34 -16.87 -17.98
CA ASP A 167 20.05 -17.59 -16.92
C ASP A 167 20.92 -16.63 -16.08
N GLY A 168 21.68 -15.76 -16.74
CA GLY A 168 22.42 -14.70 -16.05
C GLY A 168 21.50 -13.72 -15.33
N PHE A 169 20.35 -13.37 -15.93
CA PHE A 169 19.34 -12.56 -15.29
C PHE A 169 18.84 -13.19 -13.98
N ARG A 170 18.51 -14.48 -13.99
CA ARG A 170 18.09 -15.22 -12.80
C ARG A 170 19.12 -15.14 -11.67
N VAL A 171 20.39 -15.33 -11.98
CA VAL A 171 21.48 -15.24 -10.99
C VAL A 171 21.54 -13.85 -10.35
N LEU A 172 21.34 -12.79 -11.13
CA LEU A 172 21.34 -11.42 -10.59
C LEU A 172 20.08 -11.13 -9.74
N VAL A 173 18.93 -11.67 -10.13
CA VAL A 173 17.69 -11.58 -9.33
C VAL A 173 17.91 -12.25 -7.98
N ASP A 174 18.43 -13.48 -7.94
CA ASP A 174 18.69 -14.21 -6.69
C ASP A 174 19.62 -13.42 -5.76
N LYS A 175 20.74 -12.93 -6.28
CA LYS A 175 21.68 -12.11 -5.50
C LYS A 175 21.03 -10.85 -4.95
N THR A 176 20.22 -10.19 -5.75
CA THR A 176 19.55 -8.94 -5.32
C THR A 176 18.48 -9.23 -4.28
N LEU A 177 17.68 -10.30 -4.43
CA LEU A 177 16.69 -10.73 -3.43
C LEU A 177 17.37 -11.04 -2.08
N GLN A 178 18.48 -11.76 -2.11
CA GLN A 178 19.27 -12.07 -0.91
C GLN A 178 19.74 -10.80 -0.22
N HIS A 179 20.30 -9.87 -0.99
CA HIS A 179 20.80 -8.59 -0.46
C HIS A 179 19.65 -7.67 0.04
N HIS A 180 18.54 -7.64 -0.68
CA HIS A 180 17.34 -6.93 -0.24
C HIS A 180 16.86 -7.45 1.13
N TYR A 181 16.81 -8.76 1.29
CA TYR A 181 16.46 -9.38 2.58
C TYR A 181 17.46 -9.03 3.69
N GLU A 182 18.78 -9.03 3.41
CA GLU A 182 19.79 -8.60 4.38
C GLU A 182 19.57 -7.15 4.84
N MET A 183 19.21 -6.26 3.91
CA MET A 183 18.90 -4.88 4.24
C MET A 183 17.65 -4.76 5.11
N ILE A 184 16.60 -5.53 4.83
CA ILE A 184 15.38 -5.58 5.67
C ILE A 184 15.73 -6.05 7.09
N CYS A 185 16.56 -7.09 7.24
CA CYS A 185 17.01 -7.55 8.55
C CYS A 185 17.75 -6.46 9.32
N LYS A 186 18.67 -5.73 8.66
CA LYS A 186 19.40 -4.60 9.28
C LYS A 186 18.47 -3.48 9.75
N PHE A 187 17.43 -3.15 8.99
CA PHE A 187 16.42 -2.18 9.40
C PHE A 187 15.55 -2.70 10.54
N HIS A 188 15.18 -3.97 10.50
CA HIS A 188 14.42 -4.60 11.57
C HIS A 188 15.19 -4.57 12.91
N GLU A 189 16.49 -4.83 12.90
CA GLU A 189 17.38 -4.70 14.08
C GLU A 189 17.42 -3.27 14.63
N ARG A 190 17.18 -2.26 13.79
CA ARG A 190 17.07 -0.83 14.17
C ARG A 190 15.65 -0.43 14.62
N GLY A 191 14.70 -1.38 14.67
CA GLY A 191 13.33 -1.15 15.13
C GLY A 191 12.32 -0.85 14.04
N THR A 192 12.67 -0.96 12.75
CA THR A 192 11.73 -0.85 11.64
C THR A 192 10.78 -2.07 11.65
N TYR A 193 9.49 -1.81 11.53
CA TYR A 193 8.52 -2.89 11.33
C TYR A 193 8.35 -3.18 9.84
N PHE A 194 8.74 -4.40 9.44
CA PHE A 194 8.54 -4.92 8.08
C PHE A 194 7.37 -5.91 8.04
N PHE A 195 6.56 -5.83 7.00
CA PHE A 195 5.50 -6.80 6.66
C PHE A 195 5.45 -7.05 5.15
N ASP A 196 5.21 -8.31 4.76
CA ASP A 196 4.98 -8.67 3.35
C ASP A 196 3.54 -8.29 2.95
N TYR A 197 3.41 -7.62 1.81
CA TYR A 197 2.11 -7.18 1.29
C TYR A 197 1.42 -8.23 0.36
N GLY A 198 1.87 -9.47 0.39
CA GLY A 198 1.21 -10.58 -0.30
C GLY A 198 1.52 -10.73 -1.79
N ASN A 199 2.64 -10.19 -2.26
CA ASN A 199 3.14 -10.32 -3.62
C ASN A 199 4.32 -11.31 -3.75
N SER A 200 4.45 -12.20 -2.77
CA SER A 200 5.39 -13.32 -2.74
C SER A 200 6.87 -12.95 -2.53
N PHE A 201 7.16 -11.78 -1.97
CA PHE A 201 8.55 -11.37 -1.71
C PHE A 201 9.29 -12.38 -0.82
N LEU A 202 8.71 -12.75 0.34
CA LEU A 202 9.35 -13.70 1.27
C LEU A 202 9.56 -15.07 0.63
N LYS A 203 8.61 -15.53 -0.20
CA LYS A 203 8.76 -16.78 -0.94
C LYS A 203 9.85 -16.69 -2.00
N ALA A 204 9.95 -15.57 -2.73
CA ALA A 204 11.01 -15.36 -3.71
C ALA A 204 12.40 -15.34 -3.05
N VAL A 205 12.54 -14.72 -1.89
CA VAL A 205 13.78 -14.75 -1.09
C VAL A 205 14.12 -16.18 -0.67
N TYR A 206 13.15 -16.96 -0.20
CA TYR A 206 13.36 -18.38 0.12
C TYR A 206 13.83 -19.19 -1.10
N ASP A 207 13.16 -18.99 -2.25
CA ASP A 207 13.48 -19.68 -3.50
C ASP A 207 14.86 -19.31 -4.06
N SER A 208 15.36 -18.09 -3.74
CA SER A 208 16.73 -17.67 -4.03
C SER A 208 17.80 -18.38 -3.17
N GLY A 209 17.38 -19.23 -2.21
CA GLY A 209 18.28 -20.04 -1.38
C GLY A 209 18.43 -19.57 0.08
N VAL A 210 17.74 -18.51 0.50
CA VAL A 210 17.80 -17.98 1.88
C VAL A 210 16.87 -18.74 2.80
N LYS A 211 17.34 -19.82 3.43
CA LYS A 211 16.53 -20.63 4.34
C LYS A 211 16.27 -19.97 5.70
N SER A 212 17.15 -19.07 6.12
CA SER A 212 17.01 -18.34 7.40
C SER A 212 15.78 -17.43 7.45
N ILE A 213 15.10 -17.18 6.33
CA ILE A 213 13.83 -16.45 6.29
C ILE A 213 12.65 -17.27 6.83
N CYS A 214 12.80 -18.61 6.90
CA CYS A 214 11.78 -19.50 7.43
C CYS A 214 11.81 -19.55 8.96
N LYS A 215 10.64 -19.65 9.61
CA LYS A 215 10.53 -19.76 11.08
C LYS A 215 11.32 -20.94 11.66
N ASN A 216 11.37 -22.06 10.93
CA ASN A 216 12.13 -23.26 11.33
C ASN A 216 13.58 -23.29 10.79
N GLY A 217 13.99 -22.30 9.97
CA GLY A 217 15.33 -22.22 9.38
C GLY A 217 15.62 -23.24 8.25
N GLU A 218 14.65 -24.05 7.85
CA GLU A 218 14.84 -25.13 6.87
C GLU A 218 13.94 -25.03 5.65
N ASN A 219 12.64 -24.86 5.89
CA ASN A 219 11.62 -24.84 4.84
C ASN A 219 10.45 -23.92 5.22
N ASP A 220 9.59 -23.62 4.26
CA ASP A 220 8.48 -22.67 4.36
C ASP A 220 7.18 -23.27 4.95
N LEU A 221 7.18 -24.50 5.45
CA LEU A 221 5.98 -25.16 5.99
C LEU A 221 5.39 -24.46 7.22
N ASP A 222 6.26 -23.91 8.08
CA ASP A 222 5.85 -23.16 9.27
C ASP A 222 5.74 -21.64 9.02
N GLY A 223 5.90 -21.22 7.76
CA GLY A 223 5.88 -19.82 7.33
C GLY A 223 7.20 -19.09 7.58
N PHE A 224 7.17 -17.78 7.41
CA PHE A 224 8.33 -16.90 7.40
C PHE A 224 8.48 -16.12 8.72
N ILE A 225 9.70 -15.65 9.01
CA ILE A 225 10.00 -14.86 10.23
C ILE A 225 9.33 -13.48 10.20
N PHE A 226 9.13 -12.90 9.02
CA PHE A 226 8.36 -11.68 8.86
C PHE A 226 6.89 -12.03 8.55
N PRO A 227 5.93 -11.31 9.14
CA PRO A 227 4.52 -11.59 8.92
C PRO A 227 4.03 -11.01 7.58
N SER A 228 2.91 -11.55 7.10
CA SER A 228 2.12 -10.89 6.06
C SER A 228 1.18 -9.84 6.67
N TYR A 229 0.80 -8.86 5.85
CA TYR A 229 -0.14 -7.81 6.23
C TYR A 229 -1.51 -8.37 6.68
N VAL A 230 -1.93 -9.51 6.13
CA VAL A 230 -3.19 -10.16 6.53
C VAL A 230 -3.04 -10.82 7.90
N GLU A 231 -1.93 -11.57 8.10
CA GLU A 231 -1.69 -12.35 9.30
C GLU A 231 -1.58 -11.46 10.55
N ASP A 232 -0.81 -10.38 10.47
CA ASP A 232 -0.40 -9.59 11.64
C ASP A 232 -1.17 -8.27 11.79
N ILE A 233 -1.82 -7.79 10.72
CA ILE A 233 -2.46 -6.47 10.72
C ILE A 233 -3.96 -6.58 10.42
N LEU A 234 -4.36 -6.93 9.17
CA LEU A 234 -5.76 -6.87 8.79
C LEU A 234 -6.62 -7.97 9.42
N GLY A 235 -6.06 -9.18 9.62
CA GLY A 235 -6.74 -10.26 10.34
C GLY A 235 -7.21 -9.78 11.70
N PRO A 236 -6.29 -9.51 12.63
CA PRO A 236 -6.65 -9.15 14.00
C PRO A 236 -7.32 -7.79 14.16
N CYS A 237 -7.10 -6.83 13.22
CA CYS A 237 -7.70 -5.50 13.34
C CYS A 237 -9.09 -5.36 12.72
N LEU A 238 -9.33 -6.05 11.59
CA LEU A 238 -10.53 -5.90 10.79
C LEU A 238 -11.33 -7.21 10.65
N PHE A 239 -10.70 -8.24 10.11
CA PHE A 239 -11.41 -9.44 9.65
C PHE A 239 -11.99 -10.25 10.80
N ASP A 240 -11.29 -10.37 11.91
CA ASP A 240 -11.77 -11.04 13.14
C ASP A 240 -12.98 -10.34 13.76
N PHE A 241 -13.17 -9.06 13.43
CA PHE A 241 -14.34 -8.27 13.85
C PHE A 241 -15.43 -8.18 12.78
N GLY A 242 -15.32 -8.96 11.71
CA GLY A 242 -16.32 -9.04 10.65
C GLY A 242 -16.33 -7.86 9.67
N TYR A 243 -15.30 -7.00 9.68
CA TYR A 243 -15.13 -5.97 8.65
C TYR A 243 -14.77 -6.62 7.33
N GLY A 244 -15.48 -6.24 6.28
CA GLY A 244 -15.25 -6.74 4.94
C GLY A 244 -15.67 -5.72 3.88
N PRO A 245 -15.36 -5.97 2.61
CA PRO A 245 -15.61 -5.01 1.55
C PRO A 245 -17.10 -4.78 1.33
N PHE A 246 -17.47 -3.50 1.27
CA PHE A 246 -18.77 -3.03 0.87
C PHE A 246 -18.60 -2.01 -0.26
N ARG A 247 -19.35 -2.18 -1.32
CA ARG A 247 -19.25 -1.36 -2.53
C ARG A 247 -20.61 -0.92 -2.98
N TRP A 248 -20.73 0.33 -3.44
CA TRP A 248 -21.90 0.80 -4.17
C TRP A 248 -21.51 1.60 -5.38
N CYS A 249 -22.36 1.61 -6.39
CA CYS A 249 -22.20 2.36 -7.62
C CYS A 249 -23.51 3.05 -7.96
N CYS A 250 -23.45 4.36 -8.23
CA CYS A 250 -24.58 5.12 -8.70
C CYS A 250 -24.76 4.88 -10.21
N LEU A 251 -25.78 4.10 -10.58
CA LEU A 251 -26.03 3.69 -11.97
C LEU A 251 -26.43 4.86 -12.87
N SER A 252 -26.92 5.95 -12.29
CA SER A 252 -27.16 7.23 -13.00
C SER A 252 -25.89 7.83 -13.60
N ARG A 253 -24.69 7.44 -13.08
CA ARG A 253 -23.40 8.07 -13.36
C ARG A 253 -23.32 9.54 -12.98
N ASN A 254 -24.30 10.04 -12.22
CA ASN A 254 -24.33 11.41 -11.75
C ASN A 254 -23.42 11.57 -10.52
N PRO A 255 -22.41 12.46 -10.53
CA PRO A 255 -21.57 12.74 -9.37
C PRO A 255 -22.37 13.19 -8.14
N GLU A 256 -23.48 13.88 -8.34
CA GLU A 256 -24.36 14.35 -7.27
C GLU A 256 -24.98 13.17 -6.48
N ASP A 257 -25.34 12.08 -7.16
CA ASP A 257 -25.89 10.89 -6.49
C ASP A 257 -24.81 10.17 -5.66
N LEU A 258 -23.56 10.15 -6.16
CA LEU A 258 -22.45 9.64 -5.34
C LEU A 258 -22.22 10.53 -4.12
N HIS A 259 -22.23 11.84 -4.28
CA HIS A 259 -22.10 12.78 -3.17
C HIS A 259 -23.21 12.57 -2.11
N LYS A 260 -24.47 12.46 -2.53
CA LYS A 260 -25.60 12.18 -1.61
C LYS A 260 -25.43 10.86 -0.86
N THR A 261 -25.01 9.80 -1.56
CA THR A 261 -24.77 8.50 -0.92
C THR A 261 -23.56 8.53 0.02
N ASP A 262 -22.48 9.26 -0.33
CA ASP A 262 -21.32 9.46 0.54
C ASP A 262 -21.73 10.22 1.83
N VAL A 263 -22.52 11.29 1.72
CA VAL A 263 -23.04 12.05 2.88
C VAL A 263 -23.88 11.13 3.77
N ALA A 264 -24.86 10.41 3.19
CA ALA A 264 -25.70 9.49 3.95
C ALA A 264 -24.89 8.38 4.64
N ALA A 265 -23.87 7.84 3.97
CA ALA A 265 -22.98 6.84 4.54
C ALA A 265 -22.14 7.43 5.68
N ALA A 266 -21.55 8.60 5.50
CA ALA A 266 -20.75 9.26 6.52
C ALA A 266 -21.58 9.58 7.78
N GLU A 267 -22.79 10.10 7.62
CA GLU A 267 -23.71 10.37 8.74
C GLU A 267 -24.08 9.08 9.49
N TYR A 268 -24.44 8.02 8.75
CA TYR A 268 -24.75 6.74 9.35
C TYR A 268 -23.58 6.19 10.15
N ILE A 269 -22.37 6.14 9.56
CA ILE A 269 -21.17 5.60 10.21
C ILE A 269 -20.82 6.42 11.45
N LYS A 270 -20.90 7.75 11.37
CA LYS A 270 -20.64 8.65 12.50
C LYS A 270 -21.60 8.41 13.67
N ALA A 271 -22.90 8.22 13.36
CA ALA A 271 -23.92 7.96 14.37
C ALA A 271 -23.79 6.57 15.02
N HIS A 272 -23.17 5.60 14.35
CA HIS A 272 -23.03 4.22 14.79
C HIS A 272 -21.56 3.83 15.05
N ASN A 273 -20.72 4.78 15.38
CA ASN A 273 -19.30 4.56 15.69
C ASN A 273 -19.14 3.70 16.95
N ARG A 274 -18.69 2.46 16.79
CA ARG A 274 -18.48 1.48 17.89
C ARG A 274 -17.02 1.15 18.08
N ARG A 275 -16.20 1.33 17.04
CA ARG A 275 -14.77 1.01 17.02
C ARG A 275 -14.03 2.10 16.23
N TYR A 276 -12.73 2.20 16.49
CA TYR A 276 -11.87 3.14 15.75
C TYR A 276 -11.93 2.92 14.21
N GLN A 277 -12.18 1.68 13.75
CA GLN A 277 -12.35 1.38 12.32
C GLN A 277 -13.59 2.08 11.72
N ASP A 278 -14.64 2.25 12.49
CA ASP A 278 -15.82 3.01 12.03
C ASP A 278 -15.47 4.50 11.86
N TYR A 279 -14.64 5.05 12.76
CA TYR A 279 -14.14 6.41 12.59
C TYR A 279 -13.24 6.55 11.36
N ASP A 280 -12.35 5.59 11.10
CA ASP A 280 -11.52 5.56 9.89
C ASP A 280 -12.38 5.50 8.63
N ASN A 281 -13.44 4.69 8.63
CA ASN A 281 -14.41 4.62 7.55
C ASN A 281 -15.17 5.95 7.35
N TYR A 282 -15.57 6.60 8.44
CA TYR A 282 -16.18 7.93 8.38
C TYR A 282 -15.24 8.95 7.71
N VAL A 283 -13.98 9.00 8.13
CA VAL A 283 -12.98 9.91 7.55
C VAL A 283 -12.73 9.58 6.08
N TRP A 284 -12.61 8.30 5.75
CA TRP A 284 -12.43 7.81 4.38
C TRP A 284 -13.53 8.28 3.43
N VAL A 285 -14.80 8.13 3.82
CA VAL A 285 -15.94 8.54 2.97
C VAL A 285 -16.08 10.06 2.94
N ARG A 286 -15.99 10.73 4.11
CA ARG A 286 -16.07 12.20 4.21
C ARG A 286 -15.04 12.91 3.32
N ASP A 287 -13.81 12.42 3.30
CA ASP A 287 -12.69 13.06 2.61
C ASP A 287 -12.44 12.45 1.21
N ALA A 288 -13.35 11.62 0.71
CA ALA A 288 -13.18 10.89 -0.55
C ALA A 288 -13.00 11.81 -1.76
N GLU A 289 -13.78 12.88 -1.84
CA GLU A 289 -13.67 13.88 -2.91
C GLU A 289 -12.34 14.64 -2.82
N LYS A 290 -11.98 15.12 -1.64
CA LYS A 290 -10.69 15.78 -1.37
C LYS A 290 -9.51 14.89 -1.77
N ASN A 291 -9.61 13.60 -1.49
CA ASN A 291 -8.61 12.60 -1.81
C ASN A 291 -8.67 12.13 -3.28
N LYS A 292 -9.59 12.65 -4.07
CA LYS A 292 -9.78 12.28 -5.50
C LYS A 292 -9.91 10.75 -5.67
N LEU A 293 -10.73 10.12 -4.83
CA LEU A 293 -10.88 8.66 -4.82
C LEU A 293 -11.79 8.12 -5.93
N VAL A 294 -12.49 8.99 -6.64
CA VAL A 294 -13.34 8.57 -7.77
C VAL A 294 -12.47 8.37 -9.00
N VAL A 295 -12.43 7.12 -9.48
CA VAL A 295 -11.73 6.74 -10.71
C VAL A 295 -12.70 5.90 -11.55
N GLY A 296 -13.05 6.37 -12.74
CA GLY A 296 -13.98 5.71 -13.64
C GLY A 296 -15.46 6.07 -13.35
N THR A 297 -16.28 5.11 -12.94
CA THR A 297 -17.71 5.33 -12.62
C THR A 297 -17.92 5.88 -11.20
N GLN A 298 -19.10 6.42 -10.93
CA GLN A 298 -19.46 7.00 -9.63
C GLN A 298 -19.68 5.91 -8.58
N CYS A 299 -18.59 5.39 -8.03
CA CYS A 299 -18.57 4.27 -7.10
C CYS A 299 -17.73 4.58 -5.86
N ARG A 300 -18.09 3.92 -4.74
CA ARG A 300 -17.34 3.96 -3.47
C ARG A 300 -17.12 2.55 -2.94
N ILE A 301 -15.99 2.37 -2.23
CA ILE A 301 -15.68 1.17 -1.47
C ILE A 301 -15.18 1.53 -0.08
N LEU A 302 -15.52 0.70 0.90
CA LEU A 302 -14.95 0.70 2.24
C LEU A 302 -15.00 -0.69 2.85
N TYR A 303 -14.34 -0.91 3.98
CA TYR A 303 -14.48 -2.12 4.80
C TYR A 303 -15.39 -1.82 5.97
N GLN A 304 -16.58 -2.40 5.96
CA GLN A 304 -17.58 -2.21 6.99
C GLN A 304 -17.98 -3.55 7.61
N ASP A 305 -18.42 -3.54 8.86
CA ASP A 305 -18.94 -4.72 9.52
C ASP A 305 -20.27 -5.21 8.92
N ALA A 306 -20.73 -6.40 9.33
CA ALA A 306 -21.91 -7.01 8.77
C ALA A 306 -23.17 -6.14 8.93
N MET A 307 -23.37 -5.53 10.10
CA MET A 307 -24.52 -4.66 10.37
C MET A 307 -24.44 -3.36 9.58
N GLY A 308 -23.27 -2.76 9.51
CA GLY A 308 -23.02 -1.55 8.71
C GLY A 308 -23.30 -1.79 7.22
N ARG A 309 -22.81 -2.90 6.66
CA ARG A 309 -23.11 -3.27 5.26
C ARG A 309 -24.60 -3.38 4.99
N MET A 310 -25.32 -4.09 5.85
CA MET A 310 -26.76 -4.26 5.73
C MET A 310 -27.52 -2.92 5.83
N ASN A 311 -27.22 -2.13 6.85
CA ASN A 311 -27.95 -0.89 7.11
C ASN A 311 -27.67 0.19 6.07
N LEU A 312 -26.43 0.30 5.58
CA LEU A 312 -26.12 1.21 4.47
C LEU A 312 -26.85 0.81 3.18
N ALA A 313 -26.93 -0.50 2.88
CA ALA A 313 -27.70 -0.97 1.72
C ALA A 313 -29.21 -0.64 1.87
N LEU A 314 -29.78 -0.81 3.06
CA LEU A 314 -31.16 -0.44 3.33
C LEU A 314 -31.39 1.08 3.22
N LYS A 315 -30.45 1.89 3.71
CA LYS A 315 -30.52 3.35 3.59
C LYS A 315 -30.49 3.81 2.14
N PHE A 316 -29.62 3.26 1.33
CA PHE A 316 -29.59 3.59 -0.11
C PHE A 316 -30.85 3.15 -0.84
N ASN A 317 -31.41 1.99 -0.50
CA ASN A 317 -32.70 1.55 -1.03
C ASN A 317 -33.87 2.51 -0.63
N GLU A 318 -33.84 3.06 0.58
CA GLU A 318 -34.78 4.08 1.02
C GLU A 318 -34.65 5.36 0.17
N MET A 319 -33.41 5.84 -0.04
CA MET A 319 -33.13 7.03 -0.86
C MET A 319 -33.64 6.86 -2.29
N VAL A 320 -33.47 5.68 -2.90
CA VAL A 320 -34.03 5.36 -4.22
C VAL A 320 -35.57 5.40 -4.21
N ARG A 321 -36.22 4.80 -3.22
CA ARG A 321 -37.68 4.80 -3.11
C ARG A 321 -38.26 6.20 -2.94
N ASN A 322 -37.55 7.07 -2.25
CA ASN A 322 -37.94 8.45 -1.99
C ASN A 322 -37.61 9.40 -3.18
N GLY A 323 -36.94 8.91 -4.20
CA GLY A 323 -36.49 9.72 -5.35
C GLY A 323 -35.40 10.73 -5.00
N GLU A 324 -34.60 10.43 -3.97
CA GLU A 324 -33.44 11.28 -3.58
C GLU A 324 -32.22 11.05 -4.47
N ILE A 325 -32.11 9.82 -5.00
CA ILE A 325 -31.07 9.37 -5.93
C ILE A 325 -31.66 8.49 -7.01
#